data_0cf239ccfe6c116726f0846e520477bf
#
_entry.id   0cf239ccfe6c116726f0846e520477bf
#
_cell.length_a   1.000
_cell.length_b   1.000
_cell.length_c   1.000
_cell.angle_alpha   90.00
_cell.angle_beta   90.00
_cell.angle_gamma   90.00
#
_symmetry.space_group_name_H-M   'P 1'
#
loop_
_entity.id
_entity.type
_entity.pdbx_description
1 polymer ?
#
loop_
_entity_poly.entity_id
_entity_poly.type
_entity_poly.pdbx_seq_one_letter_code
_entity_poly.pdbx_strand_id
1 'polypeptide(L)'
;YATNPDLSILYAIAIFGIAPIGVFFAGWSSNNKYTLIGGIRSAAQLTAYEIPLLLTLLSVAILTGTFNIIESIHFQHSAGAWNLFLMPLGAGLFLLTMIAEVERVPFDMPEAEAELVEGWWTEYGGMRFGMLFMAEYIRTYAACFLFTHFSSVDGTYRSRD
;
A
#
# COMPACT_ATOMS: atom_id res chain seq x y z
N TYR A 1 6.79 -13.88 18.14
CA TYR A 1 7.30 -12.63 17.61
C TYR A 1 8.22 -12.94 16.45
N ALA A 2 7.73 -12.74 15.22
CA ALA A 2 8.60 -12.63 14.07
C ALA A 2 9.47 -11.39 14.29
N THR A 3 10.75 -11.52 13.97
CA THR A 3 11.79 -10.49 14.04
C THR A 3 11.24 -9.06 13.93
N ASN A 4 11.60 -8.20 14.89
CA ASN A 4 11.34 -6.75 14.80
C ASN A 4 12.55 -6.10 14.10
N PRO A 5 12.56 -5.99 12.77
CA PRO A 5 13.69 -5.38 12.08
C PRO A 5 13.68 -3.87 12.31
N ASP A 6 14.83 -3.29 12.60
CA ASP A 6 15.00 -1.85 12.82
C ASP A 6 14.53 -1.00 11.61
N LEU A 7 14.45 -1.62 10.43
CA LEU A 7 14.02 -1.01 9.16
C LEU A 7 12.65 -1.52 8.70
N SER A 8 11.73 -1.82 9.63
CA SER A 8 10.44 -2.45 9.30
C SER A 8 9.57 -1.63 8.34
N ILE A 9 9.60 -0.30 8.44
CA ILE A 9 8.86 0.60 7.53
C ILE A 9 9.41 0.49 6.11
N LEU A 10 10.73 0.54 5.94
CA LEU A 10 11.37 0.43 4.62
C LEU A 10 11.15 -0.96 3.99
N TYR A 11 11.17 -2.01 4.81
CA TYR A 11 10.91 -3.36 4.35
C TYR A 11 9.48 -3.53 3.83
N ALA A 12 8.48 -2.95 4.52
CA ALA A 12 7.10 -2.96 4.07
C ALA A 12 6.95 -2.26 2.71
N ILE A 13 7.54 -1.07 2.53
CA ILE A 13 7.49 -0.34 1.25
C ILE A 13 8.18 -1.13 0.14
N ALA A 14 9.33 -1.74 0.41
CA ALA A 14 10.04 -2.54 -0.59
C ALA A 14 9.21 -3.72 -1.12
N ILE A 15 8.35 -4.32 -0.26
CA ILE A 15 7.43 -5.37 -0.68
C ILE A 15 6.31 -4.80 -1.57
N PHE A 16 5.76 -3.63 -1.23
CA PHE A 16 4.76 -2.96 -2.08
C PHE A 16 5.32 -2.63 -3.46
N GLY A 17 6.58 -2.17 -3.56
CA GLY A 17 7.25 -1.85 -4.82
C GLY A 17 7.46 -3.04 -5.79
N ILE A 18 7.21 -4.27 -5.36
CA ILE A 18 7.23 -5.44 -6.25
C ILE A 18 5.89 -5.58 -7.02
N ALA A 19 4.80 -5.07 -6.47
CA ALA A 19 3.47 -5.24 -7.05
C ALA A 19 3.33 -4.71 -8.50
N PRO A 20 3.83 -3.52 -8.87
CA PRO A 20 3.76 -3.01 -10.24
C PRO A 20 4.38 -3.95 -11.27
N ILE A 21 5.49 -4.59 -10.92
CA ILE A 21 6.19 -5.55 -11.77
C ILE A 21 5.31 -6.78 -12.00
N GLY A 22 4.68 -7.29 -10.95
CA GLY A 22 3.79 -8.46 -11.03
C GLY A 22 2.58 -8.18 -11.92
N VAL A 23 1.93 -7.04 -11.76
CA VAL A 23 0.76 -6.62 -12.55
C VAL A 23 1.12 -6.44 -14.03
N PHE A 24 2.27 -5.79 -14.31
CA PHE A 24 2.77 -5.65 -15.69
C PHE A 24 2.98 -7.01 -16.37
N PHE A 25 3.64 -7.96 -15.71
CA PHE A 25 3.85 -9.29 -16.25
C PHE A 25 2.54 -10.07 -16.41
N ALA A 26 1.58 -9.91 -15.53
CA ALA A 26 0.26 -10.51 -15.66
C ALA A 26 -0.45 -9.99 -16.91
N GLY A 27 -0.49 -8.68 -17.11
CA GLY A 27 -1.06 -8.08 -18.35
C GLY A 27 -0.35 -8.53 -19.62
N TRP A 28 0.98 -8.62 -19.57
CA TRP A 28 1.77 -9.04 -20.75
C TRP A 28 1.60 -10.52 -21.09
N SER A 29 1.55 -11.39 -20.10
CA SER A 29 1.47 -12.85 -20.30
C SER A 29 0.11 -13.32 -20.83
N SER A 30 -0.93 -12.49 -20.74
CA SER A 30 -2.26 -12.81 -21.24
C SER A 30 -2.38 -12.81 -22.79
N ASN A 31 -1.37 -12.27 -23.48
CA ASN A 31 -1.29 -12.18 -24.94
C ASN A 31 -2.49 -11.46 -25.59
N ASN A 32 -3.16 -10.59 -24.86
CA ASN A 32 -4.26 -9.77 -25.35
C ASN A 32 -3.88 -8.28 -25.25
N LYS A 33 -4.17 -7.50 -26.30
CA LYS A 33 -3.84 -6.07 -26.35
C LYS A 33 -4.55 -5.24 -25.28
N TYR A 34 -5.78 -5.60 -24.91
CA TYR A 34 -6.56 -4.89 -23.91
C TYR A 34 -6.04 -5.12 -22.48
N THR A 35 -5.71 -6.37 -22.15
CA THR A 35 -5.11 -6.73 -20.87
C THR A 35 -3.70 -6.16 -20.72
N LEU A 36 -2.93 -6.10 -21.82
CA LEU A 36 -1.62 -5.45 -21.81
C LEU A 36 -1.73 -3.95 -21.49
N ILE A 37 -2.68 -3.25 -22.13
CA ILE A 37 -2.92 -1.82 -21.85
C ILE A 37 -3.38 -1.63 -20.40
N GLY A 38 -4.29 -2.48 -19.91
CA GLY A 38 -4.72 -2.47 -18.51
C GLY A 38 -3.55 -2.67 -17.55
N GLY A 39 -2.69 -3.65 -17.79
CA GLY A 39 -1.50 -3.92 -16.99
C GLY A 39 -0.49 -2.78 -17.00
N ILE A 40 -0.29 -2.11 -18.14
CA ILE A 40 0.59 -0.93 -18.22
C ILE A 40 0.00 0.25 -17.43
N ARG A 41 -1.31 0.50 -17.55
CA ARG A 41 -2.00 1.57 -16.81
C ARG A 41 -1.91 1.35 -15.30
N SER A 42 -2.19 0.14 -14.84
CA SER A 42 -2.08 -0.23 -13.42
C SER A 42 -0.63 -0.09 -12.93
N ALA A 43 0.33 -0.68 -13.59
CA ALA A 43 1.73 -0.57 -13.22
C ALA A 43 2.23 0.89 -13.19
N ALA A 44 1.82 1.72 -14.14
CA ALA A 44 2.16 3.14 -14.17
C ALA A 44 1.54 3.90 -12.99
N GLN A 45 0.28 3.62 -12.65
CA GLN A 45 -0.39 4.21 -11.50
C GLN A 45 0.31 3.83 -10.20
N LEU A 46 0.52 2.53 -9.96
CA LEU A 46 1.20 2.02 -8.75
C LEU A 46 2.58 2.66 -8.59
N THR A 47 3.41 2.67 -9.63
CA THR A 47 4.73 3.29 -9.59
C THR A 47 4.67 4.80 -9.33
N ALA A 48 3.69 5.50 -9.90
CA ALA A 48 3.53 6.94 -9.71
C ALA A 48 3.15 7.30 -8.27
N TYR A 49 2.28 6.51 -7.62
CA TYR A 49 1.82 6.75 -6.25
C TYR A 49 2.74 6.16 -5.19
N GLU A 50 3.61 5.22 -5.53
CA GLU A 50 4.64 4.69 -4.62
C GLU A 50 5.60 5.79 -4.13
N ILE A 51 5.99 6.74 -4.99
CA ILE A 51 6.91 7.82 -4.62
C ILE A 51 6.31 8.74 -3.55
N PRO A 52 5.11 9.32 -3.73
CA PRO A 52 4.45 10.10 -2.67
C PRO A 52 4.20 9.31 -1.39
N LEU A 53 3.85 8.03 -1.50
CA LEU A 53 3.65 7.14 -0.35
C LEU A 53 4.96 6.99 0.45
N LEU A 54 6.07 6.74 -0.23
CA LEU A 54 7.39 6.65 0.37
C LEU A 54 7.78 7.96 1.08
N LEU A 55 7.52 9.11 0.45
CA LEU A 55 7.82 10.43 1.05
C LEU A 55 6.98 10.70 2.31
N THR A 56 5.71 10.30 2.33
CA THR A 56 4.86 10.46 3.51
C THR A 56 5.32 9.57 4.66
N LEU A 57 5.69 8.31 4.40
CA LEU A 57 6.25 7.41 5.41
C LEU A 57 7.62 7.89 5.91
N LEU A 58 8.45 8.43 5.03
CA LEU A 58 9.74 9.01 5.40
C LEU A 58 9.55 10.23 6.32
N SER A 59 8.53 11.06 6.08
CA SER A 59 8.23 12.20 6.93
C SER A 59 7.88 11.79 8.36
N VAL A 60 7.19 10.65 8.54
CA VAL A 60 6.93 10.08 9.87
C VAL A 60 8.21 9.55 10.50
N ALA A 61 9.04 8.85 9.74
CA ALA A 61 10.31 8.35 10.25
C ALA A 61 11.23 9.50 10.72
N ILE A 62 11.21 10.64 10.03
CA ILE A 62 11.93 11.85 10.45
C ILE A 62 11.33 12.41 11.76
N LEU A 63 10.00 12.46 11.88
CA LEU A 63 9.33 12.94 13.09
C LEU A 63 9.61 12.07 14.30
N THR A 64 9.57 10.75 14.14
CA THR A 64 9.77 9.78 15.23
C THR A 64 11.24 9.47 15.50
N GLY A 65 12.13 9.78 14.55
CA GLY A 65 13.56 9.49 14.62
C GLY A 65 13.92 8.01 14.41
N THR A 66 12.93 7.16 14.04
CA THR A 66 13.14 5.72 13.88
C THR A 66 12.41 5.18 12.64
N PHE A 67 12.96 4.11 12.05
CA PHE A 67 12.28 3.35 10.99
C PHE A 67 11.54 2.12 11.52
N ASN A 68 11.57 1.92 12.84
CA ASN A 68 10.92 0.82 13.50
C ASN A 68 9.46 1.18 13.84
N ILE A 69 8.50 0.37 13.35
CA ILE A 69 7.06 0.59 13.57
C ILE A 69 6.74 0.61 15.07
N ILE A 70 7.33 -0.29 15.85
CA ILE A 70 7.05 -0.42 17.29
C ILE A 70 7.57 0.81 18.04
N GLU A 71 8.77 1.28 17.76
CA GLU A 71 9.32 2.49 18.37
C GLU A 71 8.53 3.74 17.98
N SER A 72 8.05 3.82 16.75
CA SER A 72 7.15 4.89 16.30
C SER A 72 5.85 4.92 17.12
N ILE A 73 5.27 3.76 17.45
CA ILE A 73 4.09 3.66 18.31
C ILE A 73 4.42 4.12 19.74
N HIS A 74 5.56 3.73 20.29
CA HIS A 74 6.01 4.18 21.61
C HIS A 74 6.21 5.70 21.66
N PHE A 75 6.76 6.29 20.60
CA PHE A 75 6.90 7.74 20.48
C PHE A 75 5.52 8.44 20.52
N GLN A 76 4.53 7.95 19.78
CA GLN A 76 3.17 8.50 19.80
C GLN A 76 2.55 8.41 21.22
N HIS A 77 2.75 7.28 21.89
CA HIS A 77 2.28 7.11 23.27
C HIS A 77 2.94 8.09 24.23
N SER A 78 4.25 8.31 24.12
CA SER A 78 4.98 9.25 24.96
C SER A 78 4.65 10.71 24.67
N ALA A 79 4.40 11.04 23.41
CA ALA A 79 4.00 12.38 22.97
C ALA A 79 2.54 12.72 23.34
N GLY A 80 1.71 11.72 23.68
CA GLY A 80 0.30 11.90 24.02
C GLY A 80 -0.57 12.43 22.86
N ALA A 81 -0.05 12.40 21.65
CA ALA A 81 -0.72 12.87 20.44
C ALA A 81 -0.53 11.89 19.28
N TRP A 82 -1.57 11.71 18.50
CA TRP A 82 -1.52 10.86 17.29
C TRP A 82 -0.75 11.58 16.20
N ASN A 83 0.01 10.84 15.40
CA ASN A 83 0.70 11.40 14.23
C ASN A 83 -0.28 12.10 13.27
N LEU A 84 -1.52 11.66 13.22
CA LEU A 84 -2.61 12.29 12.47
C LEU A 84 -2.77 13.79 12.82
N PHE A 85 -2.66 14.15 14.10
CA PHE A 85 -2.78 15.54 14.56
C PHE A 85 -1.46 16.30 14.50
N LEU A 86 -0.35 15.61 14.63
CA LEU A 86 0.98 16.22 14.53
C LEU A 86 1.31 16.60 13.09
N MET A 87 0.84 15.79 12.10
CA MET A 87 1.10 15.98 10.68
C MET A 87 -0.17 15.79 9.84
N PRO A 88 -1.18 16.69 9.95
CA PRO A 88 -2.47 16.50 9.28
C PRO A 88 -2.34 16.46 7.75
N LEU A 89 -1.43 17.26 7.17
CA LEU A 89 -1.16 17.23 5.73
C LEU A 89 -0.54 15.89 5.30
N GLY A 90 0.43 15.39 6.05
CA GLY A 90 1.06 14.09 5.80
C GLY A 90 0.06 12.94 5.89
N ALA A 91 -0.81 12.96 6.90
CA ALA A 91 -1.86 11.95 7.07
C ALA A 91 -2.89 11.98 5.92
N GLY A 92 -3.29 13.16 5.46
CA GLY A 92 -4.20 13.31 4.33
C GLY A 92 -3.57 12.81 3.02
N LEU A 93 -2.31 13.15 2.76
CA LEU A 93 -1.56 12.65 1.60
C LEU A 93 -1.35 11.14 1.67
N PHE A 94 -1.04 10.61 2.85
CA PHE A 94 -0.87 9.17 3.04
C PHE A 94 -2.18 8.40 2.77
N LEU A 95 -3.31 8.89 3.27
CA LEU A 95 -4.61 8.29 2.98
C LEU A 95 -4.92 8.29 1.48
N LEU A 96 -4.70 9.41 0.81
CA LEU A 96 -4.96 9.56 -0.62
C LEU A 96 -4.06 8.64 -1.45
N THR A 97 -2.77 8.59 -1.14
CA THR A 97 -1.82 7.71 -1.83
C THR A 97 -2.10 6.23 -1.57
N MET A 98 -2.58 5.87 -0.37
CA MET A 98 -3.00 4.50 -0.05
C MET A 98 -4.22 4.06 -0.86
N ILE A 99 -5.22 4.93 -1.03
CA ILE A 99 -6.39 4.62 -1.87
C ILE A 99 -5.97 4.40 -3.32
N ALA A 100 -5.04 5.22 -3.81
CA ALA A 100 -4.50 5.09 -5.17
C ALA A 100 -3.65 3.82 -5.35
N GLU A 101 -2.87 3.43 -4.33
CA GLU A 101 -2.06 2.21 -4.32
C GLU A 101 -2.91 0.93 -4.33
N VAL A 102 -4.09 0.99 -3.70
CA VAL A 102 -5.04 -0.13 -3.66
C VAL A 102 -5.95 -0.14 -4.89
N GLU A 103 -5.79 0.82 -5.82
CA GLU A 103 -6.57 0.93 -7.05
C GLU A 103 -8.09 0.98 -6.81
N ARG A 104 -8.53 1.62 -5.69
CA ARG A 104 -9.95 1.79 -5.36
C ARG A 104 -10.50 3.14 -5.83
N VAL A 105 -11.82 3.20 -6.01
CA VAL A 105 -12.52 4.43 -6.39
C VAL A 105 -12.10 5.60 -5.49
N PRO A 106 -11.63 6.75 -6.02
CA PRO A 106 -11.72 7.23 -7.41
C PRO A 106 -10.53 6.89 -8.32
N PHE A 107 -9.57 6.07 -7.90
CA PHE A 107 -8.35 5.73 -8.65
C PHE A 107 -8.45 4.38 -9.39
N ASP A 108 -9.65 4.01 -9.83
CA ASP A 108 -9.98 2.75 -10.49
C ASP A 108 -9.84 2.84 -12.04
N MET A 109 -8.80 3.51 -12.50
CA MET A 109 -8.55 3.67 -13.95
C MET A 109 -8.14 2.37 -14.65
N PRO A 110 -7.44 1.42 -14.02
CA PRO A 110 -7.04 0.17 -14.67
C PRO A 110 -8.20 -0.78 -14.94
N GLU A 111 -9.27 -0.72 -14.14
CA GLU A 111 -10.47 -1.55 -14.23
C GLU A 111 -11.61 -0.90 -15.04
N ALA A 112 -11.36 0.23 -15.72
CA ALA A 112 -12.38 0.95 -16.44
C ALA A 112 -13.12 0.03 -17.45
N GLU A 113 -14.23 -0.54 -17.03
CA GLU A 113 -15.06 -1.51 -17.79
C GLU A 113 -15.45 -0.97 -19.17
N ALA A 114 -15.67 0.32 -19.27
CA ALA A 114 -16.06 0.97 -20.52
C ALA A 114 -14.98 0.92 -21.62
N GLU A 115 -13.70 0.78 -21.24
CA GLU A 115 -12.57 0.84 -22.19
C GLU A 115 -11.80 -0.48 -22.29
N LEU A 116 -11.67 -1.25 -21.21
CA LEU A 116 -10.74 -2.37 -21.08
C LEU A 116 -11.41 -3.69 -20.68
N VAL A 117 -12.75 -3.74 -20.67
CA VAL A 117 -13.58 -4.89 -20.27
C VAL A 117 -13.50 -5.12 -18.75
N GLU A 118 -12.45 -5.73 -18.21
CA GLU A 118 -12.20 -5.94 -16.78
C GLU A 118 -10.72 -5.67 -16.43
N GLY A 119 -10.01 -4.95 -17.27
CA GLY A 119 -8.62 -4.60 -17.04
C GLY A 119 -7.63 -5.73 -17.32
N TRP A 120 -6.55 -5.83 -16.52
CA TRP A 120 -5.41 -6.72 -16.78
C TRP A 120 -5.67 -8.20 -16.46
N TRP A 121 -6.75 -8.53 -15.74
CA TRP A 121 -7.11 -9.92 -15.39
C TRP A 121 -8.21 -10.56 -16.27
N THR A 122 -8.71 -9.87 -17.28
CA THR A 122 -9.82 -10.32 -18.14
C THR A 122 -9.65 -11.74 -18.71
N GLU A 123 -8.42 -12.14 -19.07
CA GLU A 123 -8.12 -13.45 -19.66
C GLU A 123 -7.89 -14.56 -18.61
N TYR A 124 -7.83 -14.20 -17.34
CA TYR A 124 -7.58 -15.18 -16.29
C TYR A 124 -8.87 -15.77 -15.76
N GLY A 125 -9.02 -17.12 -15.84
CA GLY A 125 -10.18 -17.86 -15.33
C GLY A 125 -9.81 -18.80 -14.19
N GLY A 126 -10.84 -19.22 -13.43
CA GLY A 126 -10.73 -20.25 -12.40
C GLY A 126 -9.73 -19.88 -11.29
N MET A 127 -8.86 -20.82 -10.96
CA MET A 127 -7.92 -20.68 -9.82
C MET A 127 -6.91 -19.53 -10.00
N ARG A 128 -6.51 -19.25 -11.24
CA ARG A 128 -5.57 -18.16 -11.54
C ARG A 128 -6.17 -16.80 -11.21
N PHE A 129 -7.41 -16.57 -11.63
CA PHE A 129 -8.16 -15.37 -11.26
C PHE A 129 -8.31 -15.25 -9.73
N GLY A 130 -8.68 -16.34 -9.06
CA GLY A 130 -8.83 -16.36 -7.60
C GLY A 130 -7.54 -15.99 -6.85
N MET A 131 -6.37 -16.42 -7.33
CA MET A 131 -5.08 -16.04 -6.73
C MET A 131 -4.75 -14.56 -6.92
N LEU A 132 -5.01 -14.00 -8.09
CA LEU A 132 -4.79 -12.57 -8.38
C LEU A 132 -5.71 -11.69 -7.52
N PHE A 133 -6.98 -12.06 -7.44
CA PHE A 133 -7.98 -11.38 -6.63
C PHE A 133 -7.65 -11.43 -5.14
N MET A 134 -7.20 -12.61 -4.65
CA MET A 134 -6.74 -12.74 -3.26
C MET A 134 -5.52 -11.88 -2.97
N ALA A 135 -4.57 -11.78 -3.90
CA ALA A 135 -3.39 -10.93 -3.74
C ALA A 135 -3.76 -9.45 -3.60
N GLU A 136 -4.75 -8.98 -4.35
CA GLU A 136 -5.29 -7.61 -4.24
C GLU A 136 -5.89 -7.34 -2.85
N TYR A 137 -6.68 -8.28 -2.31
CA TYR A 137 -7.24 -8.12 -0.96
C TYR A 137 -6.17 -8.16 0.13
N ILE A 138 -5.13 -9.00 -0.02
CA ILE A 138 -3.99 -9.02 0.90
C ILE A 138 -3.27 -7.67 0.87
N ARG A 139 -3.07 -7.08 -0.31
CA ARG A 139 -2.48 -5.74 -0.48
C ARG A 139 -3.34 -4.67 0.20
N THR A 140 -4.65 -4.72 0.00
CA THR A 140 -5.62 -3.83 0.66
C THR A 140 -5.54 -3.94 2.19
N TYR A 141 -5.51 -5.16 2.71
CA TYR A 141 -5.37 -5.40 4.14
C TYR A 141 -4.07 -4.85 4.71
N ALA A 142 -2.95 -5.08 4.02
CA ALA A 142 -1.65 -4.56 4.42
C ALA A 142 -1.60 -3.01 4.40
N ALA A 143 -2.25 -2.39 3.41
CA ALA A 143 -2.39 -0.95 3.32
C ALA A 143 -3.19 -0.37 4.50
N CYS A 144 -4.33 -0.97 4.84
CA CYS A 144 -5.13 -0.58 6.00
C CYS A 144 -4.36 -0.75 7.31
N PHE A 145 -3.58 -1.83 7.43
CA PHE A 145 -2.73 -2.07 8.59
C PHE A 145 -1.67 -0.98 8.75
N LEU A 146 -0.98 -0.61 7.68
CA LEU A 146 -0.01 0.49 7.69
C LEU A 146 -0.67 1.83 8.04
N PHE A 147 -1.86 2.10 7.50
CA PHE A 147 -2.59 3.32 7.82
C PHE A 147 -2.98 3.41 9.29
N THR A 148 -3.48 2.34 9.88
CA THR A 148 -3.81 2.33 11.32
C THR A 148 -2.58 2.57 12.19
N HIS A 149 -1.45 1.95 11.89
CA HIS A 149 -0.20 2.18 12.63
C HIS A 149 0.35 3.60 12.43
N PHE A 150 0.14 4.19 11.25
CA PHE A 150 0.52 5.56 10.98
C PHE A 150 -0.34 6.57 11.75
N SER A 151 -1.65 6.35 11.81
CA SER A 151 -2.62 7.36 12.26
C SER A 151 -3.01 7.26 13.72
N SER A 152 -2.98 6.07 14.34
CA SER A 152 -3.52 5.87 15.67
C SER A 152 -2.53 5.22 16.64
N VAL A 153 -2.58 5.69 17.88
CA VAL A 153 -1.99 4.98 19.03
C VAL A 153 -2.91 3.80 19.33
N ASP A 154 -2.54 2.61 18.89
CA ASP A 154 -3.25 1.42 19.33
C ASP A 154 -2.87 1.12 20.78
N GLY A 155 -3.78 1.47 21.70
CA GLY A 155 -3.60 1.30 23.16
C GLY A 155 -3.54 -0.16 23.62
N THR A 156 -3.40 -1.12 22.71
CA THR A 156 -3.40 -2.55 23.00
C THR A 156 -2.01 -3.17 23.16
N TYR A 157 -0.93 -2.41 23.01
CA TYR A 157 0.39 -2.92 23.40
C TYR A 157 0.54 -2.87 24.94
N ARG A 158 -0.15 -3.80 25.61
CA ARG A 158 0.08 -4.09 27.02
C ARG A 158 1.48 -4.68 27.14
N SER A 159 2.42 -3.89 27.65
CA SER A 159 3.72 -4.37 28.11
C SER A 159 3.48 -5.55 29.05
N ARG A 160 3.83 -6.76 28.65
CA ARG A 160 4.12 -7.84 29.58
C ARG A 160 5.56 -7.65 29.99
N ASP A 161 5.73 -6.97 31.09
CA ASP A 161 6.89 -7.12 31.94
C ASP A 161 6.95 -8.55 32.46
#